data_eb7abab1b60cdf312c4d984a07ccc646
#
_entry.id   eb7abab1b60cdf312c4d984a07ccc646
#
_cell.length_a   1.000
_cell.length_b   1.000
_cell.length_c   1.000
_cell.angle_alpha   90.00
_cell.angle_beta   90.00
_cell.angle_gamma   90.00
#
_symmetry.space_group_name_H-M   'P 1'
#
loop_
_entity.id
_entity.type
_entity.pdbx_description
1 polymer ?
#
loop_
_entity_poly.entity_id
_entity_poly.type
_entity_poly.pdbx_seq_one_letter_code
_entity_poly.pdbx_strand_id
1 'polypeptide(L)'
;MKRIKIIRLLVTYICHDPFAYSPTYTWDVFPPIIYRERERILPVLKAWEHKGYLTIVYDDTTAFVLNVEKLPSKERLIEESRSVK
;
A
#
# COMPACT_ATOMS: atom_id res chain seq x y z
N MET A 1 -4.76 -2.46 -17.16
CA MET A 1 -3.70 -1.57 -16.67
C MET A 1 -2.53 -2.38 -16.13
N LYS A 2 -1.32 -1.95 -16.39
CA LYS A 2 -0.14 -2.65 -15.87
C LYS A 2 -0.04 -2.48 -14.36
N ARG A 3 0.45 -3.51 -13.67
CA ARG A 3 0.56 -3.50 -12.21
C ARG A 3 1.37 -2.29 -11.69
N ILE A 4 2.43 -1.92 -12.40
CA ILE A 4 3.28 -0.80 -11.96
C ILE A 4 2.50 0.53 -11.91
N LYS A 5 1.55 0.73 -12.82
CA LYS A 5 0.73 1.93 -12.81
C LYS A 5 -0.20 1.95 -11.60
N ILE A 6 -0.75 0.79 -11.25
CA ILE A 6 -1.63 0.66 -10.09
C ILE A 6 -0.83 0.92 -8.81
N ILE A 7 0.40 0.38 -8.74
CA ILE A 7 1.28 0.58 -7.59
C ILE A 7 1.66 2.05 -7.45
N ARG A 8 1.91 2.74 -8.56
CA ARG A 8 2.21 4.18 -8.51
C ARG A 8 1.03 4.97 -7.97
N LEU A 9 -0.19 4.61 -8.36
CA LEU A 9 -1.39 5.24 -7.81
C LEU A 9 -1.50 4.98 -6.32
N LEU A 10 -1.29 3.74 -5.90
CA LEU A 10 -1.32 3.37 -4.49
C LEU A 10 -0.31 4.16 -3.68
N VAL A 11 0.95 4.18 -4.13
CA VAL A 11 2.03 4.88 -3.45
C VAL A 11 1.75 6.39 -3.40
N THR A 12 1.26 6.95 -4.49
CA THR A 12 0.91 8.37 -4.53
C THR A 12 -0.19 8.67 -3.51
N TYR A 13 -1.17 7.80 -3.40
CA TYR A 13 -2.28 7.98 -2.47
C TYR A 13 -1.80 7.96 -1.02
N ILE A 14 -1.02 6.95 -0.64
CA ILE A 14 -0.60 6.82 0.76
C ILE A 14 0.47 7.84 1.15
N CYS A 15 1.28 8.31 0.19
CA CYS A 15 2.34 9.29 0.48
C CYS A 15 1.85 10.74 0.41
N HIS A 16 0.66 10.97 -0.16
CA HIS A 16 0.14 12.33 -0.32
C HIS A 16 -0.89 12.74 0.72
N ASP A 17 -1.09 11.93 1.74
CA ASP A 17 -2.02 12.31 2.79
C ASP A 17 -1.29 13.11 3.86
N PRO A 18 -1.32 14.47 3.79
CA PRO A 18 -0.62 15.30 4.76
C PRO A 18 -1.29 15.30 6.13
N PHE A 19 -2.47 14.71 6.23
CA PHE A 19 -3.26 14.68 7.46
C PHE A 19 -3.42 13.26 7.99
N ALA A 20 -2.43 12.40 7.75
CA ALA A 20 -2.46 11.02 8.21
C ALA A 20 -2.29 10.94 9.74
N TYR A 21 -3.26 11.50 10.46
CA TYR A 21 -3.32 11.30 11.90
C TYR A 21 -3.62 9.84 12.24
N SER A 22 -4.22 9.13 11.30
CA SER A 22 -4.45 7.70 11.41
C SER A 22 -3.91 7.06 10.12
N PRO A 23 -2.73 6.46 10.15
CA PRO A 23 -2.15 5.83 8.97
C PRO A 23 -2.80 4.48 8.64
N THR A 24 -4.08 4.37 8.90
CA THR A 24 -4.84 3.15 8.68
C THR A 24 -5.68 3.27 7.42
N TYR A 25 -5.56 2.29 6.53
CA TYR A 25 -6.28 2.25 5.28
C TYR A 25 -7.01 0.92 5.16
N THR A 26 -8.23 0.97 4.62
CA THR A 26 -8.97 -0.23 4.24
C THR A 26 -9.16 -0.19 2.73
N TRP A 27 -9.57 -1.33 2.13
CA TRP A 27 -9.76 -1.37 0.68
C TRP A 27 -10.74 -0.32 0.17
N ASP A 28 -11.79 -0.05 0.92
CA ASP A 28 -12.85 0.86 0.51
C ASP A 28 -12.45 2.35 0.59
N VAL A 29 -11.38 2.66 1.31
CA VAL A 29 -10.84 4.01 1.38
C VAL A 29 -10.02 4.34 0.14
N PHE A 30 -9.45 3.33 -0.50
CA PHE A 30 -8.65 3.52 -1.71
C PHE A 30 -9.54 3.85 -2.92
N PRO A 31 -8.95 4.47 -3.97
CA PRO A 31 -9.66 4.65 -5.23
C PRO A 31 -10.18 3.32 -5.77
N PRO A 32 -11.33 3.32 -6.47
CA PRO A 32 -11.95 2.08 -6.96
C PRO A 32 -11.05 1.19 -7.80
N ILE A 33 -10.13 1.78 -8.57
CA ILE A 33 -9.21 1.00 -9.40
C ILE A 33 -8.30 0.12 -8.55
N ILE A 34 -7.87 0.62 -7.38
CA ILE A 34 -7.03 -0.13 -6.46
C ILE A 34 -7.82 -1.30 -5.85
N TYR A 35 -9.06 -1.05 -5.48
CA TYR A 35 -9.94 -2.10 -4.96
C TYR A 35 -10.15 -3.22 -5.98
N ARG A 36 -10.41 -2.86 -7.23
CA ARG A 36 -10.64 -3.85 -8.29
C ARG A 36 -9.41 -4.71 -8.55
N GLU A 37 -8.22 -4.15 -8.34
CA GLU A 37 -6.95 -4.84 -8.60
C GLU A 37 -6.29 -5.34 -7.31
N ARG A 38 -7.06 -5.50 -6.24
CA ARG A 38 -6.52 -5.84 -4.92
C ARG A 38 -5.75 -7.15 -4.90
N GLU A 39 -6.16 -8.13 -5.71
CA GLU A 39 -5.47 -9.41 -5.77
C GLU A 39 -4.07 -9.29 -6.37
N ARG A 40 -3.88 -8.35 -7.28
CA ARG A 40 -2.58 -8.10 -7.89
C ARG A 40 -1.68 -7.25 -6.98
N ILE A 41 -2.27 -6.44 -6.11
CA ILE A 41 -1.55 -5.54 -5.23
C ILE A 41 -1.20 -6.21 -3.91
N LEU A 42 -2.02 -7.12 -3.44
CA LEU A 42 -1.82 -7.76 -2.13
C LEU A 42 -0.43 -8.38 -1.95
N PRO A 43 0.16 -9.07 -2.94
CA PRO A 43 1.52 -9.58 -2.78
C PRO A 43 2.54 -8.49 -2.51
N VAL A 44 2.36 -7.31 -3.11
CA VAL A 44 3.24 -6.16 -2.87
C VAL A 44 3.08 -5.66 -1.44
N LEU A 45 1.84 -5.55 -0.98
CA LEU A 45 1.57 -5.11 0.39
C LEU A 45 2.13 -6.11 1.42
N LYS A 46 2.04 -7.40 1.12
CA LYS A 46 2.63 -8.43 2.00
C LYS A 46 4.14 -8.32 2.05
N ALA A 47 4.78 -8.02 0.92
CA ALA A 47 6.22 -7.83 0.88
C ALA A 47 6.62 -6.61 1.71
N TRP A 48 5.85 -5.53 1.62
CA TRP A 48 6.10 -4.34 2.44
C TRP A 48 5.88 -4.62 3.92
N GLU A 49 4.89 -5.44 4.26
CA GLU A 49 4.68 -5.85 5.66
C GLU A 49 5.89 -6.61 6.17
N HIS A 50 6.42 -7.49 5.36
CA HIS A 50 7.60 -8.30 5.73
C HIS A 50 8.82 -7.42 6.00
N LYS A 51 8.91 -6.27 5.34
CA LYS A 51 9.99 -5.30 5.55
C LYS A 51 9.71 -4.34 6.71
N GLY A 52 8.54 -4.41 7.30
CA GLY A 52 8.18 -3.56 8.43
C GLY A 52 7.59 -2.21 8.04
N TYR A 53 7.23 -2.02 6.78
CA TYR A 53 6.67 -0.75 6.31
C TYR A 53 5.21 -0.58 6.71
N LEU A 54 4.50 -1.68 6.88
CA LEU A 54 3.10 -1.66 7.29
C LEU A 54 2.75 -2.96 8.00
N THR A 55 1.59 -2.99 8.62
CA THR A 55 1.02 -4.20 9.21
C THR A 55 -0.35 -4.43 8.58
N ILE A 56 -0.61 -5.67 8.16
CA ILE A 56 -1.92 -6.05 7.63
C ILE A 56 -2.71 -6.69 8.77
N VAL A 57 -3.87 -6.12 9.07
CA VAL A 57 -4.75 -6.63 10.11
C VAL A 57 -5.93 -7.32 9.44
N TYR A 58 -6.03 -8.64 9.66
CA TYR A 58 -7.12 -9.46 9.13
C TYR A 58 -8.19 -9.59 10.19
N ASP A 59 -9.19 -8.74 10.11
CA ASP A 59 -10.33 -8.77 11.00
C ASP A 59 -11.58 -8.83 10.14
N ASP A 60 -12.71 -8.34 10.60
CA ASP A 60 -13.93 -8.27 9.79
C ASP A 60 -13.67 -7.55 8.46
N THR A 61 -12.81 -6.56 8.49
CA THR A 61 -12.36 -5.81 7.32
C THR A 61 -10.84 -5.83 7.29
N THR A 62 -10.24 -6.11 6.12
CA THR A 62 -8.79 -6.05 5.99
C THR A 62 -8.33 -4.60 6.10
N ALA A 63 -7.43 -4.33 7.02
CA ALA A 63 -6.90 -3.00 7.25
C ALA A 63 -5.38 -3.00 7.10
N PHE A 64 -4.85 -1.89 6.61
CA PHE A 64 -3.40 -1.69 6.42
C PHE A 64 -2.98 -0.53 7.31
N VAL A 65 -2.11 -0.82 8.26
CA VAL A 65 -1.60 0.20 9.19
C VAL A 65 -0.16 0.52 8.80
N LEU A 66 0.06 1.74 8.30
CA LEU A 66 1.40 2.14 7.88
C LEU A 66 2.28 2.43 9.09
N ASN A 67 3.53 1.98 9.00
CA ASN A 67 4.55 2.36 9.98
C ASN A 67 5.27 3.59 9.42
N VAL A 68 4.78 4.75 9.75
CA VAL A 68 5.23 6.01 9.16
C VAL A 68 6.73 6.24 9.40
N GLU A 69 7.24 5.78 10.54
CA GLU A 69 8.66 5.96 10.87
C GLU A 69 9.59 5.14 9.98
N LYS A 70 9.11 4.00 9.48
CA LYS A 70 9.92 3.10 8.65
C LYS A 70 9.57 3.19 7.18
N LEU A 71 8.52 3.93 6.84
CA LEU A 71 8.08 4.02 5.46
C LEU A 71 9.14 4.73 4.63
N PRO A 72 9.66 4.08 3.56
CA PRO A 72 10.69 4.71 2.72
C PRO A 72 10.08 5.75 1.78
N SER A 73 10.93 6.36 0.97
CA SER A 73 10.47 7.33 -0.02
C SER A 73 9.56 6.67 -1.04
N LYS A 74 8.76 7.49 -1.71
CA LYS A 74 7.85 7.05 -2.76
C LYS A 74 8.59 6.27 -3.86
N GLU A 75 9.73 6.81 -4.29
CA GLU A 75 10.54 6.19 -5.33
C GLU A 75 11.06 4.83 -4.91
N ARG A 76 11.45 4.71 -3.67
CA ARG A 76 11.96 3.45 -3.14
C ARG A 76 10.86 2.40 -3.02
N LEU A 77 9.65 2.80 -2.60
CA LEU A 77 8.51 1.88 -2.55
C LEU A 77 8.21 1.32 -3.94
N ILE A 78 8.21 2.18 -4.94
CA ILE A 78 7.95 1.78 -6.32
C ILE A 78 9.04 0.82 -6.80
N GLU A 79 10.30 1.17 -6.53
CA GLU A 79 11.43 0.33 -6.97
C GLU A 79 11.39 -1.05 -6.33
N GLU A 80 11.11 -1.11 -5.03
CA GLU A 80 11.04 -2.40 -4.34
C GLU A 80 9.85 -3.23 -4.78
N SER A 81 8.76 -2.60 -5.21
CA SER A 81 7.59 -3.31 -5.69
C SER A 81 7.85 -4.06 -6.99
N ARG A 82 8.82 -3.59 -7.78
CA ARG A 82 9.16 -4.23 -9.06
C ARG A 82 9.74 -5.62 -8.89
N SER A 83 10.36 -5.90 -7.76
CA SER A 83 10.95 -7.21 -7.50
C SER A 83 9.94 -8.21 -6.90
N VAL A 84 8.73 -7.78 -6.63
CA VAL A 84 7.67 -8.64 -6.11
C VAL A 84 7.01 -9.38 -7.27
N LYS A 85 6.95 -10.69 -7.17
CA LYS A 85 6.34 -11.54 -8.20
C LYS A 85 4.84 -11.72 -7.99
#